data_405e0fbf0d2b10dbf7c0a4dc971ee99f
#
_entry.id   405e0fbf0d2b10dbf7c0a4dc971ee99f
#
_cell.length_a   1.000
_cell.length_b   1.000
_cell.length_c   1.000
_cell.angle_alpha   90.00
_cell.angle_beta   90.00
_cell.angle_gamma   90.00
#
_symmetry.space_group_name_H-M   'P 1'
#
loop_
_entity.id
_entity.type
_entity.pdbx_description
1 polymer ?
#
loop_
_entity_poly.entity_id
_entity_poly.type
_entity_poly.pdbx_seq_one_letter_code
_entity_poly.pdbx_strand_id
1 'polypeptide(L)'
;MEKKKIIIGTFVALILIGAACAGTVSYYLFAPQFHPKKTVYIYIDRDDTADSIYNKVEQQGHPRSFTGFRWMAQYKKYSENIHTGRYTIRPGENVYHVFSRLYRGYQEPTNLTVGSVRTLDRLARSVGKQLMIDSAEIAGLMNDSAFQQKLGYNKETLPCLFIPETYQVYWDMSAEEFFERMQKEHQKFWNQERLDKATAIGMTPTEVCTLAAIVEEETNNNPEKPMVAGLYINRLHTGMPLQADPTIKFALQDFGLRRITNAHLAVESPYNTYLNTGLPPGPIRIPSPIGLDAVLNHTKHNYLYMCAKEDFSGTHNFASNYAEHMKNARKYWNALNERKIFK
;
A
#
# COMPACT_ATOMS: atom_id res chain seq x y z
N MET A 1 -49.65 -16.03 63.00
CA MET A 1 -49.47 -16.81 61.76
C MET A 1 -49.56 -15.93 60.50
N GLU A 2 -50.46 -15.03 60.38
CA GLU A 2 -50.63 -14.12 59.20
C GLU A 2 -49.38 -13.25 58.88
N LYS A 3 -48.80 -12.60 59.90
CA LYS A 3 -47.56 -11.76 59.68
C LYS A 3 -46.40 -12.56 59.07
N LYS A 4 -46.22 -13.85 59.47
CA LYS A 4 -45.17 -14.70 58.89
C LYS A 4 -45.48 -15.04 57.42
N LYS A 5 -46.77 -15.31 57.08
CA LYS A 5 -47.16 -15.58 55.67
C LYS A 5 -46.95 -14.35 54.78
N ILE A 6 -47.24 -13.14 55.29
CA ILE A 6 -47.04 -11.87 54.58
C ILE A 6 -45.55 -11.67 54.32
N ILE A 7 -44.66 -11.84 55.33
CA ILE A 7 -43.23 -11.70 55.21
C ILE A 7 -42.66 -12.70 54.17
N ILE A 8 -43.09 -13.96 54.24
CA ILE A 8 -42.64 -14.99 53.26
C ILE A 8 -43.13 -14.63 51.86
N GLY A 9 -44.40 -14.20 51.71
CA GLY A 9 -44.94 -13.75 50.44
C GLY A 9 -44.19 -12.59 49.81
N THR A 10 -43.83 -11.55 50.64
CA THR A 10 -43.04 -10.40 50.21
C THR A 10 -41.64 -10.84 49.77
N PHE A 11 -41.00 -11.74 50.52
CA PHE A 11 -39.67 -12.25 50.21
C PHE A 11 -39.66 -13.04 48.89
N VAL A 12 -40.65 -13.91 48.65
CA VAL A 12 -40.81 -14.64 47.40
C VAL A 12 -41.07 -13.69 46.24
N ALA A 13 -41.93 -12.67 46.43
CA ALA A 13 -42.17 -11.66 45.37
C ALA A 13 -40.88 -10.90 44.99
N LEU A 14 -40.05 -10.52 45.95
CA LEU A 14 -38.75 -9.86 45.72
C LEU A 14 -37.78 -10.75 44.94
N ILE A 15 -37.73 -12.06 45.26
CA ILE A 15 -36.91 -13.02 44.54
C ILE A 15 -37.40 -13.15 43.07
N LEU A 16 -38.71 -13.23 42.86
CA LEU A 16 -39.28 -13.34 41.52
C LEU A 16 -39.01 -12.07 40.69
N ILE A 17 -39.14 -10.90 41.30
CA ILE A 17 -38.81 -9.61 40.67
C ILE A 17 -37.31 -9.59 40.33
N GLY A 18 -36.45 -9.97 41.26
CA GLY A 18 -35.01 -10.06 41.03
C GLY A 18 -34.65 -11.01 39.90
N ALA A 19 -35.27 -12.18 39.85
CA ALA A 19 -35.07 -13.13 38.76
C ALA A 19 -35.56 -12.60 37.40
N ALA A 20 -36.72 -11.94 37.37
CA ALA A 20 -37.25 -11.30 36.17
C ALA A 20 -36.32 -10.16 35.67
N CYS A 21 -35.84 -9.30 36.56
CA CYS A 21 -34.85 -8.26 36.22
C CYS A 21 -33.55 -8.86 35.68
N ALA A 22 -33.01 -9.88 36.35
CA ALA A 22 -31.80 -10.56 35.92
C ALA A 22 -31.97 -11.23 34.52
N GLY A 23 -33.13 -11.89 34.29
CA GLY A 23 -33.52 -12.46 33.03
C GLY A 23 -33.60 -11.41 31.90
N THR A 24 -34.21 -10.25 32.22
CA THR A 24 -34.31 -9.14 31.26
C THR A 24 -32.94 -8.57 30.91
N VAL A 25 -32.07 -8.31 31.90
CA VAL A 25 -30.70 -7.84 31.66
C VAL A 25 -29.92 -8.88 30.87
N SER A 26 -30.02 -10.16 31.24
CA SER A 26 -29.36 -11.25 30.51
C SER A 26 -29.79 -11.31 29.05
N TYR A 27 -31.08 -11.17 28.76
CA TYR A 27 -31.61 -11.17 27.39
C TYR A 27 -31.04 -10.01 26.55
N TYR A 28 -31.08 -8.78 27.07
CA TYR A 28 -30.62 -7.60 26.33
C TYR A 28 -29.11 -7.52 26.15
N LEU A 29 -28.31 -8.12 27.02
CA LEU A 29 -26.85 -8.05 26.96
C LEU A 29 -26.19 -9.28 26.34
N PHE A 30 -26.68 -10.47 26.65
CA PHE A 30 -25.98 -11.71 26.34
C PHE A 30 -26.68 -12.62 25.31
N ALA A 31 -27.99 -12.41 25.05
CA ALA A 31 -28.61 -13.09 23.91
C ALA A 31 -28.11 -12.52 22.58
N PRO A 32 -28.13 -13.32 21.49
CA PRO A 32 -27.81 -12.84 20.14
C PRO A 32 -28.73 -11.67 19.74
N GLN A 33 -28.17 -10.49 19.58
CA GLN A 33 -28.93 -9.30 19.19
C GLN A 33 -28.63 -8.84 17.77
N PHE A 34 -27.38 -8.95 17.31
CA PHE A 34 -26.95 -8.45 16.02
C PHE A 34 -27.14 -9.47 14.89
N HIS A 35 -27.81 -9.06 13.81
CA HIS A 35 -28.18 -9.94 12.71
C HIS A 35 -27.85 -9.36 11.33
N PRO A 36 -26.63 -8.84 11.10
CA PRO A 36 -26.23 -8.47 9.75
C PRO A 36 -26.15 -9.71 8.87
N LYS A 37 -26.40 -9.58 7.56
CA LYS A 37 -26.34 -10.72 6.60
C LYS A 37 -24.94 -11.36 6.50
N LYS A 38 -23.91 -10.58 6.76
CA LYS A 38 -22.47 -10.95 6.80
C LYS A 38 -21.75 -10.10 7.84
N THR A 39 -20.53 -10.45 8.20
CA THR A 39 -19.67 -9.58 9.02
C THR A 39 -19.61 -8.19 8.42
N VAL A 40 -19.92 -7.19 9.22
CA VAL A 40 -19.84 -5.76 8.86
C VAL A 40 -18.78 -5.07 9.68
N TYR A 41 -18.28 -3.93 9.15
CA TYR A 41 -17.21 -3.17 9.77
C TYR A 41 -17.69 -1.75 10.08
N ILE A 42 -17.63 -1.38 11.35
CA ILE A 42 -17.94 -0.02 11.81
C ILE A 42 -16.63 0.75 11.83
N TYR A 43 -16.58 1.86 11.10
CA TYR A 43 -15.46 2.79 11.09
C TYR A 43 -15.80 3.98 11.98
N ILE A 44 -14.98 4.20 13.02
CA ILE A 44 -15.10 5.32 13.94
C ILE A 44 -13.91 6.23 13.69
N ASP A 45 -14.19 7.44 13.21
CA ASP A 45 -13.18 8.46 12.92
C ASP A 45 -13.10 9.52 14.04
N ARG A 46 -12.23 10.51 13.83
CA ARG A 46 -11.97 11.57 14.84
C ARG A 46 -13.17 12.47 15.07
N ASP A 47 -14.08 12.58 14.12
CA ASP A 47 -15.23 13.48 14.15
C ASP A 47 -16.51 12.78 14.65
N ASP A 48 -16.43 11.46 14.90
CA ASP A 48 -17.57 10.70 15.36
C ASP A 48 -17.96 11.04 16.80
N THR A 49 -19.25 11.26 16.99
CA THR A 49 -19.89 11.38 18.29
C THR A 49 -20.52 10.04 18.72
N ALA A 50 -20.88 9.90 20.00
CA ALA A 50 -21.60 8.72 20.48
C ALA A 50 -22.87 8.45 19.67
N ASP A 51 -23.63 9.48 19.30
CA ASP A 51 -24.86 9.35 18.53
C ASP A 51 -24.60 8.89 17.09
N SER A 52 -23.56 9.41 16.44
CA SER A 52 -23.16 8.93 15.09
C SER A 52 -22.75 7.45 15.12
N ILE A 53 -22.00 7.04 16.15
CA ILE A 53 -21.61 5.65 16.36
C ILE A 53 -22.83 4.76 16.60
N TYR A 54 -23.79 5.20 17.42
CA TYR A 54 -25.03 4.45 17.64
C TYR A 54 -25.77 4.22 16.33
N ASN A 55 -25.90 5.27 15.51
CA ASN A 55 -26.52 5.17 14.20
C ASN A 55 -25.78 4.18 13.27
N LYS A 56 -24.43 4.26 13.21
CA LYS A 56 -23.61 3.32 12.44
C LYS A 56 -23.81 1.88 12.89
N VAL A 57 -23.78 1.62 14.21
CA VAL A 57 -23.95 0.28 14.79
C VAL A 57 -25.35 -0.25 14.57
N GLU A 58 -26.40 0.58 14.74
CA GLU A 58 -27.80 0.17 14.56
C GLU A 58 -28.10 -0.12 13.07
N GLN A 59 -27.68 0.78 12.17
CA GLN A 59 -27.93 0.61 10.72
C GLN A 59 -27.19 -0.57 10.11
N GLN A 60 -25.94 -0.81 10.49
CA GLN A 60 -25.11 -1.85 9.87
C GLN A 60 -25.20 -3.19 10.62
N GLY A 61 -25.37 -3.13 11.93
CA GLY A 61 -25.44 -4.31 12.80
C GLY A 61 -26.82 -5.00 12.81
N HIS A 62 -27.86 -4.29 12.38
CA HIS A 62 -29.25 -4.79 12.37
C HIS A 62 -29.65 -5.50 13.67
N PRO A 63 -29.57 -4.83 14.84
CA PRO A 63 -29.92 -5.46 16.11
C PRO A 63 -31.45 -5.67 16.23
N ARG A 64 -31.86 -6.77 16.87
CA ARG A 64 -33.29 -6.97 17.26
C ARG A 64 -33.73 -5.91 18.24
N SER A 65 -32.86 -5.55 19.18
CA SER A 65 -33.05 -4.46 20.12
C SER A 65 -31.74 -3.75 20.40
N PHE A 66 -31.78 -2.43 20.39
CA PHE A 66 -30.63 -1.57 20.72
C PHE A 66 -30.62 -1.12 22.20
N THR A 67 -31.63 -1.53 22.98
CA THR A 67 -31.83 -1.14 24.37
C THR A 67 -30.63 -1.47 25.26
N GLY A 68 -30.13 -2.71 25.18
CA GLY A 68 -28.98 -3.15 25.97
C GLY A 68 -27.69 -2.39 25.63
N PHE A 69 -27.50 -2.03 24.36
CA PHE A 69 -26.37 -1.22 23.93
C PHE A 69 -26.42 0.18 24.54
N ARG A 70 -27.59 0.85 24.51
CA ARG A 70 -27.79 2.18 25.14
C ARG A 70 -27.58 2.13 26.65
N TRP A 71 -28.05 1.07 27.33
CA TRP A 71 -27.81 0.87 28.76
C TRP A 71 -26.32 0.76 29.08
N MET A 72 -25.57 -0.04 28.35
CA MET A 72 -24.13 -0.15 28.56
C MET A 72 -23.40 1.15 28.26
N ALA A 73 -23.78 1.83 27.17
CA ALA A 73 -23.19 3.11 26.78
C ALA A 73 -23.39 4.18 27.84
N GLN A 74 -24.60 4.29 28.39
CA GLN A 74 -24.90 5.22 29.46
C GLN A 74 -24.17 4.86 30.77
N TYR A 75 -24.21 3.59 31.17
CA TYR A 75 -23.54 3.10 32.38
C TYR A 75 -22.01 3.29 32.33
N LYS A 76 -21.41 3.09 31.18
CA LYS A 76 -19.96 3.22 30.95
C LYS A 76 -19.53 4.62 30.53
N LYS A 77 -20.48 5.57 30.39
CA LYS A 77 -20.21 6.92 29.89
C LYS A 77 -19.43 6.90 28.57
N TYR A 78 -19.92 6.12 27.61
CA TYR A 78 -19.21 5.86 26.36
C TYR A 78 -18.84 7.11 25.58
N SER A 79 -19.65 8.19 25.67
CA SER A 79 -19.35 9.49 25.06
C SER A 79 -18.06 10.15 25.55
N GLU A 80 -17.56 9.74 26.74
CA GLU A 80 -16.29 10.23 27.29
C GLU A 80 -15.10 9.30 26.94
N ASN A 81 -15.35 8.14 26.29
CA ASN A 81 -14.36 7.10 26.01
C ASN A 81 -14.57 6.49 24.62
N ILE A 82 -14.59 7.33 23.60
CA ILE A 82 -14.66 6.91 22.19
C ILE A 82 -13.25 6.62 21.70
N HIS A 83 -13.07 5.46 21.06
CA HIS A 83 -11.84 5.07 20.39
C HIS A 83 -12.09 5.03 18.89
N THR A 84 -11.23 5.71 18.14
CA THR A 84 -11.19 5.59 16.67
C THR A 84 -10.84 4.17 16.25
N GLY A 85 -11.12 3.81 15.01
CA GLY A 85 -10.70 2.53 14.45
C GLY A 85 -11.78 1.79 13.68
N ARG A 86 -11.43 0.58 13.26
CA ARG A 86 -12.27 -0.33 12.50
C ARG A 86 -12.70 -1.50 13.38
N TYR A 87 -14.00 -1.64 13.59
CA TYR A 87 -14.59 -2.64 14.48
C TYR A 87 -15.54 -3.56 13.74
N THR A 88 -15.54 -4.85 14.09
CA THR A 88 -16.44 -5.84 13.48
C THR A 88 -17.73 -6.01 14.25
N ILE A 89 -18.80 -6.32 13.52
CA ILE A 89 -20.03 -6.93 14.06
C ILE A 89 -20.34 -8.17 13.23
N ARG A 90 -20.40 -9.31 13.88
CA ARG A 90 -20.67 -10.61 13.25
C ARG A 90 -22.11 -11.01 13.46
N PRO A 91 -22.70 -11.80 12.53
CA PRO A 91 -24.04 -12.38 12.73
C PRO A 91 -24.10 -13.20 14.02
N GLY A 92 -25.15 -12.97 14.82
CA GLY A 92 -25.37 -13.68 16.07
C GLY A 92 -24.59 -13.15 17.27
N GLU A 93 -23.82 -12.05 17.14
CA GLU A 93 -23.14 -11.44 18.30
C GLU A 93 -24.13 -10.81 19.27
N ASN A 94 -23.77 -10.80 20.54
CA ASN A 94 -24.52 -10.14 21.60
C ASN A 94 -24.02 -8.70 21.84
N VAL A 95 -24.82 -7.93 22.56
CA VAL A 95 -24.49 -6.52 22.88
C VAL A 95 -23.20 -6.40 23.68
N TYR A 96 -22.99 -7.28 24.67
CA TYR A 96 -21.84 -7.21 25.54
C TYR A 96 -20.52 -7.32 24.76
N HIS A 97 -20.43 -8.23 23.81
CA HIS A 97 -19.21 -8.41 22.98
C HIS A 97 -18.99 -7.23 22.04
N VAL A 98 -20.03 -6.80 21.33
CA VAL A 98 -19.92 -5.66 20.40
C VAL A 98 -19.57 -4.37 21.16
N PHE A 99 -20.29 -4.06 22.22
CA PHE A 99 -20.02 -2.86 23.03
C PHE A 99 -18.63 -2.90 23.67
N SER A 100 -18.23 -4.04 24.27
CA SER A 100 -16.92 -4.18 24.90
C SER A 100 -15.78 -3.99 23.90
N ARG A 101 -15.95 -4.44 22.65
CA ARG A 101 -14.97 -4.24 21.56
C ARG A 101 -14.79 -2.75 21.27
N LEU A 102 -15.88 -2.01 21.11
CA LEU A 102 -15.85 -0.56 20.86
C LEU A 102 -15.29 0.20 22.07
N TYR A 103 -15.77 -0.09 23.26
CA TYR A 103 -15.39 0.59 24.50
C TYR A 103 -13.92 0.40 24.89
N ARG A 104 -13.32 -0.76 24.54
CA ARG A 104 -11.92 -1.08 24.82
C ARG A 104 -10.97 -0.80 23.66
N GLY A 105 -11.49 -0.31 22.53
CA GLY A 105 -10.66 -0.05 21.36
C GLY A 105 -10.10 -1.32 20.70
N TYR A 106 -10.76 -2.48 20.82
CA TYR A 106 -10.29 -3.74 20.21
C TYR A 106 -10.62 -3.76 18.72
N GLN A 107 -9.76 -3.11 17.96
CA GLN A 107 -9.88 -2.98 16.51
C GLN A 107 -9.61 -4.29 15.77
N GLU A 108 -10.19 -4.41 14.57
CA GLU A 108 -9.85 -5.44 13.60
C GLU A 108 -8.87 -4.85 12.58
N PRO A 109 -7.70 -5.47 12.33
CA PRO A 109 -6.76 -4.99 11.32
C PRO A 109 -7.38 -4.96 9.92
N THR A 110 -6.94 -4.00 9.09
CA THR A 110 -7.30 -3.90 7.67
C THR A 110 -6.10 -4.14 6.79
N ASN A 111 -6.34 -4.46 5.53
CA ASN A 111 -5.28 -4.58 4.53
C ASN A 111 -5.02 -3.21 3.90
N LEU A 112 -3.78 -2.73 4.01
CA LEU A 112 -3.26 -1.58 3.30
C LEU A 112 -2.43 -2.07 2.12
N THR A 113 -2.83 -1.74 0.90
CA THR A 113 -2.04 -2.04 -0.29
C THR A 113 -1.20 -0.82 -0.68
N VAL A 114 0.11 -0.97 -0.57
CA VAL A 114 1.10 -0.04 -1.09
C VAL A 114 1.47 -0.49 -2.49
N GLY A 115 1.08 0.30 -3.50
CA GLY A 115 1.27 -0.06 -4.90
C GLY A 115 2.58 0.46 -5.48
N SER A 116 3.02 -0.17 -6.59
CA SER A 116 4.09 0.33 -7.44
C SER A 116 3.58 1.53 -8.26
N VAL A 117 3.86 2.74 -7.80
CA VAL A 117 3.38 4.00 -8.40
C VAL A 117 4.54 4.90 -8.81
N ARG A 118 4.29 5.80 -9.80
CA ARG A 118 5.31 6.69 -10.38
C ARG A 118 5.59 7.93 -9.54
N THR A 119 4.68 8.33 -8.65
CA THR A 119 4.85 9.54 -7.85
C THR A 119 4.43 9.32 -6.40
N LEU A 120 5.11 9.98 -5.46
CA LEU A 120 4.77 9.95 -4.04
C LEU A 120 3.38 10.53 -3.76
N ASP A 121 2.96 11.50 -4.55
CA ASP A 121 1.62 12.09 -4.48
C ASP A 121 0.51 11.06 -4.80
N ARG A 122 0.75 10.17 -5.78
CA ARG A 122 -0.15 9.03 -6.02
C ARG A 122 -0.17 8.04 -4.87
N LEU A 123 0.99 7.82 -4.23
CA LEU A 123 1.07 6.97 -3.05
C LEU A 123 0.25 7.56 -1.90
N ALA A 124 0.48 8.85 -1.56
CA ALA A 124 -0.26 9.53 -0.49
C ALA A 124 -1.78 9.44 -0.69
N ARG A 125 -2.25 9.74 -1.91
CA ARG A 125 -3.68 9.58 -2.24
C ARG A 125 -4.19 8.14 -2.15
N SER A 126 -3.37 7.17 -2.51
CA SER A 126 -3.76 5.75 -2.42
C SER A 126 -3.87 5.29 -0.98
N VAL A 127 -2.97 5.71 -0.11
CA VAL A 127 -2.99 5.38 1.32
C VAL A 127 -4.16 6.08 2.02
N GLY A 128 -4.35 7.39 1.80
CA GLY A 128 -5.46 8.14 2.38
C GLY A 128 -6.86 7.65 1.98
N LYS A 129 -7.00 6.96 0.84
CA LYS A 129 -8.26 6.30 0.47
C LYS A 129 -8.53 5.00 1.25
N GLN A 130 -7.51 4.40 1.83
CA GLN A 130 -7.60 3.10 2.50
C GLN A 130 -7.61 3.21 4.02
N LEU A 131 -7.07 4.29 4.56
CA LEU A 131 -6.92 4.56 6.00
C LEU A 131 -7.64 5.85 6.40
N MET A 132 -7.69 6.12 7.70
CA MET A 132 -8.23 7.36 8.23
C MET A 132 -7.30 8.58 8.01
N ILE A 133 -6.04 8.34 7.70
CA ILE A 133 -5.04 9.42 7.50
C ILE A 133 -5.44 10.27 6.29
N ASP A 134 -5.39 11.59 6.42
CA ASP A 134 -5.52 12.47 5.26
C ASP A 134 -4.28 12.33 4.34
N SER A 135 -4.53 12.24 3.05
CA SER A 135 -3.48 12.25 2.04
C SER A 135 -2.58 13.49 2.11
N ALA A 136 -3.08 14.62 2.59
CA ALA A 136 -2.30 15.84 2.80
C ALA A 136 -1.32 15.72 3.97
N GLU A 137 -1.68 15.01 5.06
CA GLU A 137 -0.76 14.71 6.18
C GLU A 137 0.44 13.89 5.68
N ILE A 138 0.17 12.83 4.91
CA ILE A 138 1.21 11.98 4.33
C ILE A 138 2.10 12.79 3.36
N ALA A 139 1.49 13.56 2.47
CA ALA A 139 2.21 14.39 1.51
C ALA A 139 3.04 15.48 2.21
N GLY A 140 2.55 16.04 3.30
CA GLY A 140 3.28 16.99 4.14
C GLY A 140 4.58 16.41 4.67
N LEU A 141 4.53 15.24 5.29
CA LEU A 141 5.73 14.54 5.79
C LEU A 141 6.67 14.11 4.65
N MET A 142 6.14 13.68 3.50
CA MET A 142 6.95 13.34 2.33
C MET A 142 7.71 14.54 1.76
N ASN A 143 7.21 15.76 1.95
CA ASN A 143 7.85 16.99 1.47
C ASN A 143 8.70 17.71 2.56
N ASP A 144 8.67 17.25 3.80
CA ASP A 144 9.49 17.78 4.88
C ASP A 144 10.91 17.21 4.80
N SER A 145 11.88 18.07 4.48
CA SER A 145 13.30 17.70 4.34
C SER A 145 13.91 17.18 5.64
N ALA A 146 13.50 17.69 6.80
CA ALA A 146 13.99 17.21 8.09
C ALA A 146 13.46 15.81 8.39
N PHE A 147 12.20 15.55 8.05
CA PHE A 147 11.60 14.23 8.18
C PHE A 147 12.24 13.22 7.21
N GLN A 148 12.48 13.60 5.95
CA GLN A 148 13.19 12.77 4.98
C GLN A 148 14.59 12.37 5.48
N GLN A 149 15.36 13.33 6.01
CA GLN A 149 16.69 13.08 6.58
C GLN A 149 16.64 12.15 7.80
N LYS A 150 15.64 12.31 8.68
CA LYS A 150 15.40 11.40 9.80
C LYS A 150 15.18 9.96 9.33
N LEU A 151 14.52 9.78 8.18
CA LEU A 151 14.30 8.46 7.56
C LEU A 151 15.55 7.94 6.83
N GLY A 152 16.59 8.74 6.62
CA GLY A 152 17.80 8.39 5.88
C GLY A 152 17.70 8.62 4.36
N TYR A 153 16.76 9.44 3.91
CA TYR A 153 16.50 9.72 2.50
C TYR A 153 16.51 11.23 2.22
N ASN A 154 16.52 11.56 0.94
CA ASN A 154 16.18 12.87 0.40
C ASN A 154 14.94 12.76 -0.50
N LYS A 155 14.54 13.87 -1.12
CA LYS A 155 13.36 13.92 -1.99
C LYS A 155 13.43 12.92 -3.15
N GLU A 156 14.60 12.77 -3.75
CA GLU A 156 14.83 11.93 -4.91
C GLU A 156 14.82 10.44 -4.53
N THR A 157 15.35 10.10 -3.36
CA THR A 157 15.55 8.72 -2.91
C THR A 157 14.44 8.19 -1.99
N LEU A 158 13.58 9.06 -1.43
CA LEU A 158 12.47 8.66 -0.56
C LEU A 158 11.57 7.57 -1.16
N PRO A 159 11.31 7.51 -2.49
CA PRO A 159 10.54 6.40 -3.04
C PRO A 159 11.14 5.01 -2.78
N CYS A 160 12.46 4.90 -2.54
CA CYS A 160 13.12 3.63 -2.21
C CYS A 160 12.72 3.05 -0.85
N LEU A 161 12.16 3.87 0.05
CA LEU A 161 11.65 3.42 1.35
C LEU A 161 10.51 2.42 1.20
N PHE A 162 9.69 2.57 0.17
CA PHE A 162 8.44 1.83 0.04
C PHE A 162 8.63 0.54 -0.72
N ILE A 163 8.22 -0.57 -0.12
CA ILE A 163 8.16 -1.88 -0.76
C ILE A 163 6.70 -2.16 -1.12
N PRO A 164 6.32 -2.24 -2.41
CA PRO A 164 4.96 -2.55 -2.82
C PRO A 164 4.51 -3.93 -2.34
N GLU A 165 3.53 -3.94 -1.44
CA GLU A 165 2.95 -5.16 -0.85
C GLU A 165 1.63 -4.80 -0.17
N THR A 166 0.92 -5.81 0.33
CA THR A 166 -0.28 -5.63 1.16
C THR A 166 0.04 -5.91 2.62
N TYR A 167 -0.13 -4.90 3.46
CA TYR A 167 0.22 -4.91 4.88
C TYR A 167 -1.03 -4.94 5.76
N GLN A 168 -1.02 -5.73 6.82
CA GLN A 168 -2.02 -5.64 7.87
C GLN A 168 -1.68 -4.50 8.81
N VAL A 169 -2.59 -3.54 8.96
CA VAL A 169 -2.44 -2.33 9.78
C VAL A 169 -3.77 -1.99 10.47
N TYR A 170 -3.73 -1.14 11.49
CA TYR A 170 -4.94 -0.55 12.02
C TYR A 170 -5.38 0.62 11.14
N TRP A 171 -6.70 0.76 10.98
CA TRP A 171 -7.28 1.74 10.05
C TRP A 171 -7.01 3.19 10.46
N ASP A 172 -6.90 3.45 11.76
CA ASP A 172 -6.69 4.76 12.37
C ASP A 172 -5.22 5.08 12.67
N MET A 173 -4.27 4.30 12.13
CA MET A 173 -2.85 4.59 12.30
C MET A 173 -2.52 6.02 11.86
N SER A 174 -1.55 6.67 12.52
CA SER A 174 -1.08 8.01 12.16
C SER A 174 -0.17 7.98 10.92
N ALA A 175 0.11 9.16 10.36
CA ALA A 175 1.05 9.28 9.25
C ALA A 175 2.46 8.85 9.67
N GLU A 176 2.91 9.20 10.88
CA GLU A 176 4.21 8.80 11.42
C GLU A 176 4.29 7.28 11.59
N GLU A 177 3.25 6.65 12.15
CA GLU A 177 3.16 5.19 12.29
C GLU A 177 3.20 4.47 10.94
N PHE A 178 2.58 5.08 9.90
CA PHE A 178 2.68 4.57 8.54
C PHE A 178 4.15 4.55 8.05
N PHE A 179 4.89 5.64 8.23
CA PHE A 179 6.31 5.67 7.83
C PHE A 179 7.18 4.73 8.66
N GLU A 180 6.95 4.63 9.96
CA GLU A 180 7.64 3.64 10.82
C GLU A 180 7.37 2.21 10.35
N ARG A 181 6.13 1.92 9.96
CA ARG A 181 5.78 0.62 9.38
C ARG A 181 6.52 0.38 8.07
N MET A 182 6.60 1.38 7.19
CA MET A 182 7.34 1.27 5.92
C MET A 182 8.84 1.05 6.16
N GLN A 183 9.45 1.72 7.13
CA GLN A 183 10.86 1.47 7.52
C GLN A 183 11.08 0.02 7.99
N LYS A 184 10.20 -0.51 8.83
CA LYS A 184 10.29 -1.90 9.30
C LYS A 184 10.19 -2.89 8.15
N GLU A 185 9.27 -2.67 7.22
CA GLU A 185 9.11 -3.55 6.05
C GLU A 185 10.27 -3.41 5.06
N HIS A 186 10.81 -2.21 4.87
CA HIS A 186 12.03 -1.97 4.11
C HIS A 186 13.22 -2.74 4.70
N GLN A 187 13.46 -2.62 6.00
CA GLN A 187 14.54 -3.34 6.69
C GLN A 187 14.39 -4.86 6.58
N LYS A 188 13.15 -5.36 6.68
CA LYS A 188 12.85 -6.77 6.51
C LYS A 188 13.08 -7.25 5.06
N PHE A 189 12.74 -6.43 4.07
CA PHE A 189 12.98 -6.75 2.66
C PHE A 189 14.48 -6.82 2.36
N TRP A 190 15.25 -5.81 2.80
CA TRP A 190 16.70 -5.74 2.63
C TRP A 190 17.41 -6.58 3.69
N ASN A 191 17.12 -7.88 3.69
CA ASN A 191 17.82 -8.86 4.52
C ASN A 191 19.28 -9.05 4.07
N GLN A 192 20.09 -9.77 4.86
CA GLN A 192 21.51 -9.95 4.57
C GLN A 192 21.76 -10.55 3.17
N GLU A 193 20.95 -11.53 2.74
CA GLU A 193 21.09 -12.13 1.42
C GLU A 193 20.97 -11.09 0.27
N ARG A 194 19.97 -10.18 0.35
CA ARG A 194 19.79 -9.11 -0.66
C ARG A 194 20.89 -8.06 -0.60
N LEU A 195 21.36 -7.73 0.60
CA LEU A 195 22.49 -6.82 0.78
C LEU A 195 23.78 -7.40 0.18
N ASP A 196 24.06 -8.67 0.41
CA ASP A 196 25.21 -9.36 -0.16
C ASP A 196 25.14 -9.39 -1.70
N LYS A 197 23.96 -9.64 -2.27
CA LYS A 197 23.74 -9.60 -3.73
C LYS A 197 23.95 -8.18 -4.29
N ALA A 198 23.46 -7.16 -3.63
CA ALA A 198 23.66 -5.76 -4.03
C ALA A 198 25.17 -5.42 -4.02
N THR A 199 25.86 -5.79 -2.96
CA THR A 199 27.33 -5.61 -2.83
C THR A 199 28.08 -6.36 -3.94
N ALA A 200 27.67 -7.58 -4.27
CA ALA A 200 28.30 -8.40 -5.31
C ALA A 200 28.19 -7.79 -6.72
N ILE A 201 27.20 -6.96 -6.97
CA ILE A 201 27.04 -6.20 -8.23
C ILE A 201 27.54 -4.75 -8.11
N GLY A 202 28.17 -4.38 -6.99
CA GLY A 202 28.74 -3.06 -6.75
C GLY A 202 27.70 -1.95 -6.57
N MET A 203 26.49 -2.26 -6.07
CA MET A 203 25.39 -1.31 -5.90
C MET A 203 24.92 -1.23 -4.46
N THR A 204 24.52 -0.04 -4.03
CA THR A 204 23.74 0.19 -2.81
C THR A 204 22.28 -0.21 -3.01
N PRO A 205 21.50 -0.44 -1.94
CA PRO A 205 20.05 -0.66 -2.03
C PRO A 205 19.30 0.43 -2.82
N THR A 206 19.71 1.68 -2.68
CA THR A 206 19.12 2.83 -3.40
C THR A 206 19.42 2.77 -4.90
N GLU A 207 20.63 2.40 -5.29
CA GLU A 207 21.00 2.21 -6.70
C GLU A 207 20.27 1.03 -7.32
N VAL A 208 20.14 -0.08 -6.60
CA VAL A 208 19.31 -1.22 -7.04
C VAL A 208 17.85 -0.79 -7.24
N CYS A 209 17.30 0.00 -6.31
CA CYS A 209 15.94 0.53 -6.42
C CYS A 209 15.80 1.44 -7.66
N THR A 210 16.78 2.31 -7.89
CA THR A 210 16.79 3.23 -9.04
C THR A 210 16.84 2.48 -10.37
N LEU A 211 17.71 1.47 -10.48
CA LEU A 211 17.79 0.64 -11.67
C LEU A 211 16.54 -0.22 -11.87
N ALA A 212 16.00 -0.80 -10.79
CA ALA A 212 14.78 -1.60 -10.84
C ALA A 212 13.57 -0.79 -11.34
N ALA A 213 13.49 0.49 -10.96
CA ALA A 213 12.45 1.38 -11.45
C ALA A 213 12.53 1.61 -12.98
N ILE A 214 13.74 1.68 -13.55
CA ILE A 214 13.96 1.78 -14.99
C ILE A 214 13.56 0.46 -15.66
N VAL A 215 14.08 -0.65 -15.18
CA VAL A 215 13.79 -2.00 -15.72
C VAL A 215 12.28 -2.28 -15.76
N GLU A 216 11.56 -1.86 -14.73
CA GLU A 216 10.12 -2.10 -14.61
C GLU A 216 9.29 -1.23 -15.57
N GLU A 217 9.79 -0.07 -15.96
CA GLU A 217 9.15 0.79 -16.98
C GLU A 217 9.51 0.36 -18.42
N GLU A 218 10.60 -0.40 -18.61
CA GLU A 218 10.99 -0.92 -19.92
C GLU A 218 10.19 -2.15 -20.33
N THR A 219 9.92 -3.05 -19.36
CA THR A 219 9.20 -4.29 -19.71
C THR A 219 8.20 -4.69 -18.62
N ASN A 220 7.00 -5.05 -19.05
CA ASN A 220 5.99 -5.68 -18.21
C ASN A 220 6.18 -7.20 -18.10
N ASN A 221 7.11 -7.78 -18.90
CA ASN A 221 7.40 -9.21 -18.89
C ASN A 221 8.35 -9.55 -17.75
N ASN A 222 7.82 -10.09 -16.64
CA ASN A 222 8.62 -10.43 -15.48
C ASN A 222 9.79 -11.38 -15.77
N PRO A 223 9.64 -12.45 -16.60
CA PRO A 223 10.77 -13.31 -17.01
C PRO A 223 11.89 -12.57 -17.76
N GLU A 224 11.60 -11.46 -18.43
CA GLU A 224 12.59 -10.70 -19.20
C GLU A 224 13.34 -9.67 -18.34
N LYS A 225 12.77 -9.22 -17.22
CA LYS A 225 13.38 -8.19 -16.36
C LYS A 225 14.83 -8.48 -15.97
N PRO A 226 15.26 -9.70 -15.60
CA PRO A 226 16.66 -10.00 -15.31
C PRO A 226 17.62 -9.81 -16.50
N MET A 227 17.14 -10.02 -17.75
CA MET A 227 17.90 -9.76 -18.96
C MET A 227 18.10 -8.26 -19.18
N VAL A 228 17.01 -7.49 -19.06
CA VAL A 228 17.05 -6.02 -19.17
C VAL A 228 17.93 -5.42 -18.09
N ALA A 229 17.85 -5.92 -16.85
CA ALA A 229 18.71 -5.50 -15.75
C ALA A 229 20.19 -5.73 -16.07
N GLY A 230 20.53 -6.92 -16.59
CA GLY A 230 21.90 -7.25 -17.00
C GLY A 230 22.43 -6.33 -18.11
N LEU A 231 21.59 -5.94 -19.07
CA LEU A 231 21.95 -4.99 -20.11
C LEU A 231 22.31 -3.62 -19.51
N TYR A 232 21.50 -3.10 -18.61
CA TYR A 232 21.77 -1.81 -18.00
C TYR A 232 22.99 -1.84 -17.07
N ILE A 233 23.21 -2.92 -16.33
CA ILE A 233 24.43 -3.13 -15.52
C ILE A 233 25.68 -3.13 -16.44
N ASN A 234 25.62 -3.77 -17.61
CA ASN A 234 26.71 -3.73 -18.58
C ASN A 234 26.99 -2.30 -19.09
N ARG A 235 25.94 -1.53 -19.36
CA ARG A 235 26.09 -0.10 -19.75
C ARG A 235 26.74 0.72 -18.65
N LEU A 236 26.31 0.52 -17.40
CA LEU A 236 26.93 1.20 -16.25
C LEU A 236 28.42 0.88 -16.13
N HIS A 237 28.79 -0.40 -16.24
CA HIS A 237 30.19 -0.85 -16.14
C HIS A 237 31.07 -0.32 -17.29
N THR A 238 30.50 -0.08 -18.47
CA THR A 238 31.23 0.45 -19.62
C THR A 238 31.18 1.98 -19.74
N GLY A 239 30.51 2.67 -18.80
CA GLY A 239 30.31 4.12 -18.83
C GLY A 239 29.36 4.56 -19.97
N MET A 240 28.61 3.65 -20.54
CA MET A 240 27.63 3.96 -21.59
C MET A 240 26.38 4.61 -20.99
N PRO A 241 25.82 5.69 -21.59
CA PRO A 241 24.54 6.24 -21.16
C PRO A 241 23.43 5.19 -21.18
N LEU A 242 22.53 5.23 -20.20
CA LEU A 242 21.45 4.23 -20.11
C LEU A 242 20.43 4.39 -21.25
N GLN A 243 20.17 5.61 -21.71
CA GLN A 243 19.25 5.93 -22.82
C GLN A 243 17.91 5.25 -22.67
N ALA A 244 17.34 5.36 -21.48
CA ALA A 244 16.06 4.77 -21.12
C ALA A 244 14.92 5.78 -21.35
N ASP A 245 14.06 5.54 -22.32
CA ASP A 245 12.91 6.40 -22.65
C ASP A 245 12.01 6.75 -21.44
N PRO A 246 11.76 5.83 -20.50
CA PRO A 246 10.97 6.14 -19.31
C PRO A 246 11.54 7.27 -18.44
N THR A 247 12.85 7.46 -18.43
CA THR A 247 13.49 8.54 -17.67
C THR A 247 13.19 9.91 -18.27
N ILE A 248 12.99 10.00 -19.59
CA ILE A 248 12.53 11.22 -20.26
C ILE A 248 11.09 11.54 -19.89
N LYS A 249 10.19 10.55 -19.88
CA LYS A 249 8.79 10.73 -19.44
C LYS A 249 8.73 11.23 -18.01
N PHE A 250 9.59 10.70 -17.15
CA PHE A 250 9.70 11.15 -15.76
C PHE A 250 10.28 12.56 -15.65
N ALA A 251 11.33 12.90 -16.40
CA ALA A 251 11.90 14.23 -16.43
C ALA A 251 10.89 15.30 -16.87
N LEU A 252 10.03 14.98 -17.82
CA LEU A 252 8.96 15.86 -18.31
C LEU A 252 7.69 15.80 -17.46
N GLN A 253 7.58 14.85 -16.52
CA GLN A 253 6.34 14.54 -15.77
C GLN A 253 5.14 14.26 -16.70
N ASP A 254 5.41 13.81 -17.92
CA ASP A 254 4.40 13.42 -18.89
C ASP A 254 4.46 11.92 -19.18
N PHE A 255 3.69 11.19 -18.40
CA PHE A 255 3.59 9.72 -18.49
C PHE A 255 2.64 9.25 -19.63
N GLY A 256 1.98 10.19 -20.30
CA GLY A 256 1.10 9.92 -21.44
C GLY A 256 1.82 9.89 -22.79
N LEU A 257 3.07 10.30 -22.84
CA LEU A 257 3.87 10.30 -24.07
C LEU A 257 3.98 8.89 -24.66
N ARG A 258 3.48 8.74 -25.88
CA ARG A 258 3.56 7.47 -26.62
C ARG A 258 4.88 7.32 -27.38
N ARG A 259 5.46 8.44 -27.81
CA ARG A 259 6.72 8.49 -28.59
C ARG A 259 7.64 9.57 -28.04
N ILE A 260 8.90 9.21 -27.82
CA ILE A 260 9.96 10.18 -27.50
C ILE A 260 10.52 10.72 -28.83
N THR A 261 10.58 12.06 -28.93
CA THR A 261 11.13 12.77 -30.09
C THR A 261 12.47 13.40 -29.73
N ASN A 262 13.25 13.84 -30.73
CA ASN A 262 14.53 14.52 -30.47
C ASN A 262 14.39 15.75 -29.58
N ALA A 263 13.27 16.48 -29.65
CA ALA A 263 13.01 17.60 -28.76
C ALA A 263 12.89 17.16 -27.28
N HIS A 264 12.27 16.00 -27.03
CA HIS A 264 12.16 15.43 -25.69
C HIS A 264 13.52 14.95 -25.17
N LEU A 265 14.40 14.41 -26.03
CA LEU A 265 15.75 13.98 -25.65
C LEU A 265 16.66 15.12 -25.23
N ALA A 266 16.34 16.35 -25.61
CA ALA A 266 17.12 17.55 -25.26
C ALA A 266 16.71 18.15 -23.90
N VAL A 267 15.76 17.57 -23.16
CA VAL A 267 15.36 18.09 -21.86
C VAL A 267 16.52 18.11 -20.87
N GLU A 268 16.82 19.29 -20.32
CA GLU A 268 17.84 19.46 -19.28
C GLU A 268 17.28 19.00 -17.94
N SER A 269 17.63 17.79 -17.54
CA SER A 269 17.22 17.18 -16.28
C SER A 269 18.27 16.18 -15.82
N PRO A 270 18.56 16.07 -14.51
CA PRO A 270 19.44 15.02 -13.99
C PRO A 270 18.86 13.61 -14.20
N TYR A 271 17.58 13.50 -14.50
CA TYR A 271 16.92 12.23 -14.87
C TYR A 271 17.08 11.87 -16.35
N ASN A 272 17.59 12.78 -17.20
CA ASN A 272 17.77 12.48 -18.61
C ASN A 272 19.00 11.58 -18.83
N THR A 273 18.75 10.28 -18.94
CA THR A 273 19.80 9.25 -19.16
C THR A 273 20.36 9.20 -20.59
N TYR A 274 19.92 10.08 -21.49
CA TYR A 274 20.55 10.31 -22.80
C TYR A 274 21.69 11.31 -22.71
N LEU A 275 21.58 12.31 -21.81
CA LEU A 275 22.59 13.37 -21.62
C LEU A 275 23.53 13.07 -20.46
N ASN A 276 23.05 12.35 -19.44
CA ASN A 276 23.82 12.03 -18.24
C ASN A 276 24.17 10.53 -18.22
N THR A 277 25.43 10.21 -17.95
CA THR A 277 25.89 8.84 -17.72
C THR A 277 25.63 8.39 -16.29
N GLY A 278 25.54 7.08 -16.06
CA GLY A 278 25.25 6.53 -14.74
C GLY A 278 23.74 6.46 -14.43
N LEU A 279 23.43 6.19 -13.18
CA LEU A 279 22.06 6.18 -12.68
C LEU A 279 21.53 7.61 -12.45
N PRO A 280 20.24 7.87 -12.65
CA PRO A 280 19.63 9.13 -12.24
C PRO A 280 19.65 9.27 -10.71
N PRO A 281 19.35 10.48 -10.15
CA PRO A 281 19.44 10.75 -8.70
C PRO A 281 18.56 9.87 -7.81
N GLY A 282 17.55 9.25 -8.37
CA GLY A 282 16.62 8.36 -7.68
C GLY A 282 15.68 7.63 -8.63
N PRO A 283 14.82 6.76 -8.11
CA PRO A 283 13.94 5.94 -8.94
C PRO A 283 12.84 6.77 -9.59
N ILE A 284 12.46 6.40 -10.81
CA ILE A 284 11.37 7.02 -11.59
C ILE A 284 9.98 6.45 -11.26
N ARG A 285 9.93 5.50 -10.37
CA ARG A 285 8.74 4.89 -9.74
C ARG A 285 9.16 4.15 -8.49
N ILE A 286 8.20 3.80 -7.64
CA ILE A 286 8.42 2.80 -6.59
C ILE A 286 8.43 1.42 -7.26
N PRO A 287 9.58 0.72 -7.36
CA PRO A 287 9.64 -0.57 -8.04
C PRO A 287 9.01 -1.68 -7.20
N SER A 288 8.47 -2.70 -7.86
CA SER A 288 7.95 -3.88 -7.19
C SER A 288 9.07 -4.77 -6.63
N PRO A 289 8.80 -5.66 -5.66
CA PRO A 289 9.75 -6.69 -5.23
C PRO A 289 10.33 -7.50 -6.39
N ILE A 290 9.51 -7.81 -7.39
CA ILE A 290 9.95 -8.53 -8.59
C ILE A 290 10.98 -7.72 -9.39
N GLY A 291 10.79 -6.41 -9.51
CA GLY A 291 11.75 -5.51 -10.16
C GLY A 291 13.07 -5.44 -9.41
N LEU A 292 13.02 -5.30 -8.08
CA LEU A 292 14.19 -5.30 -7.21
C LEU A 292 14.97 -6.63 -7.31
N ASP A 293 14.26 -7.75 -7.17
CA ASP A 293 14.87 -9.08 -7.26
C ASP A 293 15.41 -9.38 -8.68
N ALA A 294 14.83 -8.80 -9.73
CA ALA A 294 15.34 -8.92 -11.10
C ALA A 294 16.72 -8.24 -11.29
N VAL A 295 16.96 -7.12 -10.61
CA VAL A 295 18.29 -6.47 -10.61
C VAL A 295 19.28 -7.30 -9.79
N LEU A 296 18.91 -7.71 -8.58
CA LEU A 296 19.77 -8.51 -7.70
C LEU A 296 20.15 -9.86 -8.28
N ASN A 297 19.28 -10.46 -9.09
CA ASN A 297 19.49 -11.75 -9.75
C ASN A 297 19.54 -11.59 -11.27
N HIS A 298 20.14 -10.49 -11.77
CA HIS A 298 20.23 -10.23 -13.20
C HIS A 298 20.91 -11.34 -13.96
N THR A 299 20.51 -11.54 -15.21
CA THR A 299 21.14 -12.51 -16.09
C THR A 299 22.49 -11.96 -16.56
N LYS A 300 23.56 -12.74 -16.37
CA LYS A 300 24.91 -12.40 -16.85
C LYS A 300 25.02 -12.66 -18.35
N HIS A 301 25.33 -11.63 -19.10
CA HIS A 301 25.56 -11.65 -20.55
C HIS A 301 26.37 -10.40 -20.96
N ASN A 302 26.63 -10.22 -22.24
CA ASN A 302 27.40 -9.10 -22.80
C ASN A 302 26.56 -8.15 -23.68
N TYR A 303 25.23 -8.21 -23.57
CA TYR A 303 24.35 -7.30 -24.33
C TYR A 303 24.43 -5.88 -23.85
N LEU A 304 24.43 -4.94 -24.80
CA LEU A 304 24.44 -3.50 -24.60
C LEU A 304 23.23 -2.79 -25.26
N TYR A 305 22.53 -3.51 -26.16
CA TYR A 305 21.42 -2.97 -26.93
C TYR A 305 20.21 -3.89 -26.86
N MET A 306 19.04 -3.28 -26.92
CA MET A 306 17.76 -3.98 -27.07
C MET A 306 16.83 -3.21 -28.00
N CYS A 307 15.92 -3.87 -28.66
CA CYS A 307 14.78 -3.28 -29.38
C CYS A 307 13.58 -4.20 -29.32
N ALA A 308 12.39 -3.65 -29.49
CA ALA A 308 11.17 -4.46 -29.49
C ALA A 308 11.24 -5.57 -30.55
N LYS A 309 10.68 -6.73 -30.21
CA LYS A 309 10.66 -7.90 -31.09
C LYS A 309 9.63 -7.71 -32.19
N GLU A 310 9.96 -8.22 -33.36
CA GLU A 310 9.17 -8.14 -34.59
C GLU A 310 7.87 -8.94 -34.54
N ASP A 311 7.74 -9.89 -33.61
CA ASP A 311 6.52 -10.68 -33.38
C ASP A 311 5.45 -9.97 -32.56
N PHE A 312 5.78 -8.78 -32.01
CA PHE A 312 4.90 -7.97 -31.14
C PHE A 312 4.50 -8.69 -29.84
N SER A 313 5.31 -9.64 -29.38
CA SER A 313 5.11 -10.35 -28.11
C SER A 313 5.25 -9.46 -26.87
N GLY A 314 5.68 -8.21 -27.01
CA GLY A 314 5.98 -7.31 -25.90
C GLY A 314 7.34 -7.63 -25.25
N THR A 315 8.17 -8.42 -25.90
CA THR A 315 9.56 -8.73 -25.50
C THR A 315 10.57 -8.06 -26.43
N HIS A 316 11.87 -8.21 -26.14
CA HIS A 316 12.95 -7.54 -26.84
C HIS A 316 13.91 -8.53 -27.52
N ASN A 317 14.50 -8.10 -28.61
CA ASN A 317 15.74 -8.67 -29.17
C ASN A 317 16.92 -7.94 -28.54
N PHE A 318 17.86 -8.69 -28.00
CA PHE A 318 19.09 -8.19 -27.38
C PHE A 318 20.27 -8.31 -28.35
N ALA A 319 21.24 -7.40 -28.24
CA ALA A 319 22.44 -7.39 -29.06
C ALA A 319 23.66 -6.89 -28.27
N SER A 320 24.85 -7.45 -28.56
CA SER A 320 26.11 -7.07 -27.92
C SER A 320 26.82 -5.91 -28.63
N ASN A 321 26.44 -5.62 -29.86
CA ASN A 321 27.03 -4.53 -30.66
C ASN A 321 25.97 -3.83 -31.50
N TYR A 322 26.35 -2.64 -32.00
CA TYR A 322 25.44 -1.77 -32.76
C TYR A 322 24.99 -2.36 -34.10
N ALA A 323 25.89 -3.12 -34.79
CA ALA A 323 25.56 -3.73 -36.08
C ALA A 323 24.45 -4.78 -35.94
N GLU A 324 24.53 -5.62 -34.90
CA GLU A 324 23.50 -6.62 -34.57
C GLU A 324 22.17 -5.93 -34.13
N HIS A 325 22.28 -4.89 -33.31
CA HIS A 325 21.11 -4.08 -32.93
C HIS A 325 20.39 -3.51 -34.14
N MET A 326 21.13 -2.92 -35.10
CA MET A 326 20.54 -2.37 -36.33
C MET A 326 19.87 -3.43 -37.20
N LYS A 327 20.41 -4.67 -37.21
CA LYS A 327 19.78 -5.81 -37.87
C LYS A 327 18.44 -6.16 -37.21
N ASN A 328 18.39 -6.20 -35.89
CA ASN A 328 17.16 -6.48 -35.15
C ASN A 328 16.14 -5.34 -35.29
N ALA A 329 16.59 -4.09 -35.21
CA ALA A 329 15.72 -2.91 -35.39
C ALA A 329 15.06 -2.89 -36.79
N ARG A 330 15.82 -3.26 -37.86
CA ARG A 330 15.25 -3.36 -39.20
C ARG A 330 14.15 -4.42 -39.31
N LYS A 331 14.29 -5.56 -38.64
CA LYS A 331 13.23 -6.59 -38.62
C LYS A 331 11.94 -6.01 -38.00
N TYR A 332 12.07 -5.31 -36.88
CA TYR A 332 10.94 -4.68 -36.22
C TYR A 332 10.28 -3.60 -37.11
N TRP A 333 11.07 -2.72 -37.76
CA TRP A 333 10.54 -1.73 -38.67
C TRP A 333 9.84 -2.34 -39.87
N ASN A 334 10.37 -3.42 -40.46
CA ASN A 334 9.71 -4.12 -41.54
C ASN A 334 8.38 -4.72 -41.11
N ALA A 335 8.31 -5.33 -39.93
CA ALA A 335 7.07 -5.88 -39.38
C ALA A 335 6.03 -4.78 -39.08
N LEU A 336 6.44 -3.58 -38.64
CA LEU A 336 5.54 -2.41 -38.51
C LEU A 336 4.98 -1.97 -39.87
N ASN A 337 5.83 -1.88 -40.89
CA ASN A 337 5.44 -1.51 -42.27
C ASN A 337 4.44 -2.49 -42.86
N GLU A 338 4.70 -3.82 -42.73
CA GLU A 338 3.80 -4.89 -43.19
C GLU A 338 2.40 -4.78 -42.56
N ARG A 339 2.35 -4.42 -41.28
CA ARG A 339 1.07 -4.19 -40.53
C ARG A 339 0.47 -2.81 -40.77
N LYS A 340 1.09 -1.97 -41.61
CA LYS A 340 0.66 -0.56 -41.87
C LYS A 340 0.54 0.28 -40.60
N ILE A 341 1.35 -0.02 -39.60
CA ILE A 341 1.44 0.76 -38.35
C ILE A 341 2.43 1.90 -38.61
N PHE A 342 1.93 2.94 -39.27
CA PHE A 342 2.70 4.17 -39.51
C PHE A 342 2.44 5.11 -38.33
N LYS A 343 3.45 5.42 -37.55
CA LYS A 343 3.39 6.42 -36.49
C LYS A 343 4.58 7.36 -36.59
#